data_3af3b716d4345332675ae0ec4d505cf2
#
_entry.id   3af3b716d4345332675ae0ec4d505cf2
#
_cell.length_a   1.000
_cell.length_b   1.000
_cell.length_c   1.000
_cell.angle_alpha   90.00
_cell.angle_beta   90.00
_cell.angle_gamma   90.00
#
_symmetry.space_group_name_H-M   'P 1'
#
loop_
_entity.id
_entity.type
_entity.pdbx_description
1 polymer ?
#
loop_
_entity_poly.entity_id
_entity_poly.type
_entity_poly.pdbx_seq_one_letter_code
_entity_poly.pdbx_strand_id
1 'polypeptide(L)'
;GKSEMCQHVVDSGELGNAKLIDIRASLLDPTDVRGFPAPDLANNSMVWLPPVDFPTEEEAAKYDTIVMLFDELNSGAQSVQAALYQLILNKKVGQYELPKNVKIVAAGNRESDKGVTYRMPTPLANRFVHLEIRADFEAWLDWAVANKIHEDVVGYISFAKADLFDFDPRSS
;
A
#
# COMPACT_ATOMS: atom_id res chain seq x y z
N GLY A 1 3.96 4.30 -10.55
CA GLY A 1 4.40 3.27 -9.61
C GLY A 1 3.24 2.46 -9.06
N LYS A 2 3.50 1.53 -8.12
CA LYS A 2 2.47 0.64 -7.54
C LYS A 2 1.34 1.43 -6.87
N SER A 3 1.66 2.48 -6.13
CA SER A 3 0.69 3.35 -5.46
C SER A 3 -0.21 4.10 -6.46
N GLU A 4 0.35 4.59 -7.58
CA GLU A 4 -0.42 5.25 -8.65
C GLU A 4 -1.40 4.28 -9.33
N MET A 5 -1.03 3.01 -9.47
CA MET A 5 -1.98 2.00 -9.98
C MET A 5 -3.18 1.83 -9.04
N CYS A 6 -2.93 1.80 -7.72
CA CYS A 6 -4.01 1.75 -6.74
C CYS A 6 -4.88 3.02 -6.80
N GLN A 7 -4.26 4.19 -6.94
CA GLN A 7 -4.98 5.45 -7.10
C GLN A 7 -5.83 5.43 -8.38
N HIS A 8 -5.26 4.98 -9.49
CA HIS A 8 -6.00 4.89 -10.75
C HIS A 8 -7.24 3.98 -10.66
N VAL A 9 -7.13 2.84 -9.98
CA VAL A 9 -8.28 1.94 -9.74
C VAL A 9 -9.34 2.62 -8.86
N VAL A 10 -8.93 3.36 -7.84
CA VAL A 10 -9.86 4.12 -6.99
C VAL A 10 -10.57 5.20 -7.80
N ASP A 11 -9.85 5.91 -8.66
CA ASP A 11 -10.38 7.01 -9.47
C ASP A 11 -11.20 6.53 -10.69
N SER A 12 -11.09 5.27 -11.07
CA SER A 12 -11.83 4.69 -12.22
C SER A 12 -13.34 4.62 -12.00
N GLY A 13 -13.80 4.69 -10.74
CA GLY A 13 -15.19 4.54 -10.37
C GLY A 13 -15.69 3.10 -10.30
N GLU A 14 -14.85 2.10 -10.63
CA GLU A 14 -15.22 0.66 -10.55
C GLU A 14 -15.54 0.21 -9.12
N LEU A 15 -14.99 0.91 -8.13
CA LEU A 15 -15.20 0.63 -6.70
C LEU A 15 -16.29 1.50 -6.08
N GLY A 16 -17.08 2.22 -6.90
CA GLY A 16 -18.06 3.21 -6.45
C GLY A 16 -17.37 4.48 -5.93
N ASN A 17 -17.99 5.14 -4.93
CA ASN A 17 -17.35 6.23 -4.21
C ASN A 17 -16.25 5.67 -3.30
N ALA A 18 -15.02 5.65 -3.79
CA ALA A 18 -13.91 5.02 -3.10
C ALA A 18 -12.85 6.02 -2.61
N LYS A 19 -12.15 5.64 -1.54
CA LYS A 19 -11.03 6.41 -0.97
C LYS A 19 -9.78 5.54 -0.91
N LEU A 20 -8.62 6.10 -1.31
CA LEU A 20 -7.32 5.51 -1.06
C LEU A 20 -6.72 6.07 0.24
N ILE A 21 -6.21 5.18 1.09
CA ILE A 21 -5.34 5.51 2.22
C ILE A 21 -4.00 4.84 1.93
N ASP A 22 -2.98 5.64 1.62
CA ASP A 22 -1.63 5.17 1.30
C ASP A 22 -0.74 5.28 2.54
N ILE A 23 -0.25 4.15 3.03
CA ILE A 23 0.56 4.04 4.24
C ILE A 23 1.89 3.37 3.88
N ARG A 24 2.99 4.07 4.11
CA ARG A 24 4.34 3.53 3.87
C ARG A 24 4.86 2.82 5.10
N ALA A 25 4.95 1.49 5.02
CA ALA A 25 5.40 0.67 6.15
C ALA A 25 6.85 0.95 6.59
N SER A 26 7.70 1.43 5.68
CA SER A 26 9.09 1.83 5.99
C SER A 26 9.22 3.05 6.88
N LEU A 27 8.17 3.88 6.98
CA LEU A 27 8.14 5.11 7.77
C LEU A 27 7.41 4.97 9.11
N LEU A 28 6.79 3.82 9.36
CA LEU A 28 5.98 3.59 10.55
C LEU A 28 6.81 3.15 11.76
N ASP A 29 6.35 3.55 12.92
CA ASP A 29 6.69 2.94 14.20
C ASP A 29 5.59 1.93 14.63
N PRO A 30 5.88 0.98 15.51
CA PRO A 30 4.88 0.01 15.99
C PRO A 30 3.62 0.64 16.60
N THR A 31 3.74 1.83 17.19
CA THR A 31 2.62 2.59 17.75
C THR A 31 1.71 3.16 16.67
N ASP A 32 2.23 3.46 15.49
CA ASP A 32 1.44 3.94 14.35
C ASP A 32 0.51 2.85 13.79
N VAL A 33 0.77 1.59 14.13
CA VAL A 33 -0.07 0.46 13.73
C VAL A 33 -0.98 0.00 14.87
N ARG A 34 -0.45 -0.07 16.11
CA ARG A 34 -1.18 -0.58 17.28
C ARG A 34 -2.07 0.45 17.93
N GLY A 35 -1.83 1.71 17.67
CA GLY A 35 -2.44 2.82 18.39
C GLY A 35 -1.71 3.13 19.69
N PHE A 36 -2.29 4.01 20.48
CA PHE A 36 -1.69 4.54 21.70
C PHE A 36 -2.55 4.21 22.94
N PRO A 37 -1.94 3.67 24.01
CA PRO A 37 -2.67 3.46 25.24
C PRO A 37 -2.95 4.79 25.94
N ALA A 38 -4.19 5.04 26.33
CA ALA A 38 -4.61 6.24 27.04
C ALA A 38 -5.36 5.85 28.34
N PRO A 39 -5.19 6.60 29.44
CA PRO A 39 -5.92 6.33 30.67
C PRO A 39 -7.40 6.72 30.49
N ASP A 40 -8.28 5.80 30.84
CA ASP A 40 -9.71 6.06 31.03
C ASP A 40 -9.95 6.28 32.53
N LEU A 41 -9.91 7.53 32.94
CA LEU A 41 -10.06 7.90 34.35
C LEU A 41 -11.46 7.64 34.89
N ALA A 42 -12.48 7.62 34.04
CA ALA A 42 -13.86 7.37 34.45
C ALA A 42 -14.07 5.91 34.86
N ASN A 43 -13.42 4.98 34.18
CA ASN A 43 -13.55 3.54 34.39
C ASN A 43 -12.33 2.93 35.11
N ASN A 44 -11.38 3.76 35.55
CA ASN A 44 -10.12 3.34 36.18
C ASN A 44 -9.43 2.22 35.34
N SER A 45 -9.37 2.40 34.05
CA SER A 45 -8.86 1.44 33.06
C SER A 45 -7.97 2.09 32.01
N MET A 46 -7.45 1.31 31.10
CA MET A 46 -6.68 1.80 29.96
C MET A 46 -7.42 1.45 28.67
N VAL A 47 -7.56 2.41 27.78
CA VAL A 47 -8.12 2.23 26.42
C VAL A 47 -7.03 2.43 25.39
N TRP A 48 -7.15 1.76 24.26
CA TRP A 48 -6.28 1.96 23.12
C TRP A 48 -6.96 2.88 22.12
N LEU A 49 -6.35 4.03 21.86
CA LEU A 49 -6.78 4.93 20.81
C LEU A 49 -6.26 4.41 19.48
N PRO A 50 -7.12 4.25 18.45
CA PRO A 50 -6.68 3.79 17.15
C PRO A 50 -5.70 4.78 16.49
N PRO A 51 -4.85 4.31 15.55
CA PRO A 51 -4.02 5.18 14.74
C PRO A 51 -4.86 6.21 13.99
N VAL A 52 -4.34 7.43 13.87
CA VAL A 52 -5.05 8.54 13.20
C VAL A 52 -5.30 8.29 11.71
N ASP A 53 -4.41 7.53 11.07
CA ASP A 53 -4.50 7.20 9.64
C ASP A 53 -5.46 6.05 9.34
N PHE A 54 -5.99 5.38 10.39
CA PHE A 54 -6.91 4.28 10.20
C PHE A 54 -8.35 4.79 10.20
N PRO A 55 -9.18 4.35 9.24
CA PRO A 55 -10.53 4.87 9.08
C PRO A 55 -11.43 4.45 10.23
N THR A 56 -12.16 5.39 10.80
CA THR A 56 -13.25 5.10 11.74
C THR A 56 -14.47 4.54 11.01
N GLU A 57 -15.40 3.91 11.75
CA GLU A 57 -16.70 3.49 11.18
C GLU A 57 -17.47 4.69 10.58
N GLU A 58 -17.41 5.86 11.22
CA GLU A 58 -18.06 7.07 10.74
C GLU A 58 -17.43 7.56 9.41
N GLU A 59 -16.12 7.49 9.30
CA GLU A 59 -15.44 7.83 8.05
C GLU A 59 -15.73 6.79 6.98
N ALA A 60 -15.66 5.53 7.31
CA ALA A 60 -15.91 4.45 6.36
C ALA A 60 -17.34 4.48 5.78
N ALA A 61 -18.31 4.90 6.57
CA ALA A 61 -19.71 5.05 6.12
C ALA A 61 -19.89 6.08 5.00
N LYS A 62 -18.93 6.97 4.74
CA LYS A 62 -18.98 7.97 3.67
C LYS A 62 -18.58 7.41 2.30
N TYR A 63 -18.05 6.21 2.25
CA TYR A 63 -17.50 5.58 1.05
C TYR A 63 -18.09 4.19 0.83
N ASP A 64 -18.23 3.81 -0.43
CA ASP A 64 -18.60 2.43 -0.78
C ASP A 64 -17.42 1.47 -0.50
N THR A 65 -16.21 1.94 -0.78
CA THR A 65 -14.97 1.17 -0.54
C THR A 65 -13.85 2.09 -0.07
N ILE A 66 -13.10 1.66 0.93
CA ILE A 66 -11.81 2.25 1.29
C ILE A 66 -10.72 1.26 0.92
N VAL A 67 -9.79 1.66 0.08
CA VAL A 67 -8.58 0.90 -0.24
C VAL A 67 -7.46 1.37 0.68
N MET A 68 -7.02 0.50 1.58
CA MET A 68 -5.89 0.76 2.46
C MET A 68 -4.66 0.07 1.88
N LEU A 69 -3.76 0.87 1.31
CA LEU A 69 -2.52 0.41 0.71
C LEU A 69 -1.38 0.49 1.72
N PHE A 70 -0.76 -0.65 2.01
CA PHE A 70 0.51 -0.71 2.73
C PHE A 70 1.65 -0.83 1.73
N ASP A 71 2.27 0.30 1.41
CA ASP A 71 3.40 0.33 0.49
C ASP A 71 4.70 0.00 1.23
N GLU A 72 5.66 -0.58 0.51
CA GLU A 72 6.95 -1.03 1.05
C GLU A 72 6.82 -1.98 2.26
N LEU A 73 5.78 -2.83 2.28
CA LEU A 73 5.45 -3.68 3.43
C LEU A 73 6.64 -4.49 3.95
N ASN A 74 7.47 -5.01 3.07
CA ASN A 74 8.63 -5.83 3.40
C ASN A 74 9.92 -5.04 3.69
N SER A 75 9.86 -3.70 3.63
CA SER A 75 10.99 -2.81 3.99
C SER A 75 10.83 -2.19 5.38
N GLY A 76 9.65 -2.30 5.99
CA GLY A 76 9.40 -1.82 7.35
C GLY A 76 10.16 -2.62 8.42
N ALA A 77 10.33 -2.03 9.61
CA ALA A 77 10.93 -2.73 10.75
C ALA A 77 10.14 -4.00 11.11
N GLN A 78 10.81 -5.04 11.60
CA GLN A 78 10.15 -6.33 11.91
C GLN A 78 8.99 -6.21 12.90
N SER A 79 9.08 -5.30 13.86
CA SER A 79 8.02 -5.02 14.83
C SER A 79 6.78 -4.38 14.19
N VAL A 80 6.99 -3.49 13.20
CA VAL A 80 5.94 -2.88 12.38
C VAL A 80 5.29 -3.95 11.50
N GLN A 81 6.11 -4.75 10.81
CA GLN A 81 5.60 -5.86 10.00
C GLN A 81 4.74 -6.81 10.83
N ALA A 82 5.17 -7.19 12.03
CA ALA A 82 4.40 -8.08 12.91
C ALA A 82 3.04 -7.48 13.28
N ALA A 83 2.98 -6.17 13.56
CA ALA A 83 1.73 -5.48 13.86
C ALA A 83 0.81 -5.38 12.63
N LEU A 84 1.36 -5.02 11.46
CA LEU A 84 0.62 -5.01 10.20
C LEU A 84 0.11 -6.40 9.82
N TYR A 85 0.90 -7.44 10.05
CA TYR A 85 0.48 -8.82 9.80
C TYR A 85 -0.73 -9.19 10.65
N GLN A 86 -0.75 -8.80 11.92
CA GLN A 86 -1.91 -9.02 12.78
C GLN A 86 -3.16 -8.32 12.22
N LEU A 87 -3.04 -7.05 11.82
CA LEU A 87 -4.13 -6.29 11.22
C LEU A 87 -4.64 -6.95 9.92
N ILE A 88 -3.73 -7.36 9.04
CA ILE A 88 -4.07 -7.99 7.75
C ILE A 88 -4.77 -9.33 7.97
N LEU A 89 -4.26 -10.14 8.90
CA LEU A 89 -4.80 -11.48 9.17
C LEU A 89 -6.16 -11.45 9.85
N ASN A 90 -6.31 -10.58 10.85
CA ASN A 90 -7.45 -10.60 11.76
C ASN A 90 -8.43 -9.46 11.50
N LYS A 91 -8.09 -8.51 10.60
CA LYS A 91 -8.83 -7.25 10.41
C LYS A 91 -8.97 -6.45 11.70
N LYS A 92 -8.06 -6.70 12.65
CA LYS A 92 -8.08 -6.12 13.99
C LYS A 92 -6.67 -5.94 14.53
N VAL A 93 -6.46 -4.85 15.25
CA VAL A 93 -5.25 -4.62 16.04
C VAL A 93 -5.63 -3.99 17.37
N GLY A 94 -5.24 -4.63 18.48
CA GLY A 94 -5.72 -4.21 19.78
C GLY A 94 -7.25 -4.26 19.88
N GLN A 95 -7.86 -3.13 20.23
CA GLN A 95 -9.32 -2.96 20.29
C GLN A 95 -9.93 -2.43 18.98
N TYR A 96 -9.10 -1.95 18.06
CA TYR A 96 -9.53 -1.42 16.78
C TYR A 96 -9.85 -2.55 15.80
N GLU A 97 -11.04 -2.50 15.19
CA GLU A 97 -11.45 -3.36 14.09
C GLU A 97 -11.57 -2.54 12.80
N LEU A 98 -11.07 -3.08 11.69
CA LEU A 98 -11.23 -2.46 10.38
C LEU A 98 -12.70 -2.50 9.94
N PRO A 99 -13.27 -1.38 9.49
CA PRO A 99 -14.59 -1.36 8.88
C PRO A 99 -14.73 -2.36 7.73
N LYS A 100 -15.93 -2.90 7.53
CA LYS A 100 -16.18 -4.00 6.57
C LYS A 100 -15.90 -3.65 5.12
N ASN A 101 -16.05 -2.38 4.76
CA ASN A 101 -15.79 -1.88 3.41
C ASN A 101 -14.31 -1.53 3.17
N VAL A 102 -13.43 -1.74 4.15
CA VAL A 102 -11.99 -1.57 3.97
C VAL A 102 -11.40 -2.80 3.28
N LYS A 103 -10.73 -2.56 2.16
CA LYS A 103 -9.95 -3.55 1.40
C LYS A 103 -8.47 -3.26 1.59
N ILE A 104 -7.70 -4.29 1.96
CA ILE A 104 -6.26 -4.15 2.16
C ILE A 104 -5.54 -4.57 0.88
N VAL A 105 -4.66 -3.69 0.42
CA VAL A 105 -3.67 -3.95 -0.62
C VAL A 105 -2.30 -3.78 0.00
N ALA A 106 -1.35 -4.62 -0.37
CA ALA A 106 0.02 -4.48 0.07
C ALA A 106 0.94 -4.46 -1.15
N ALA A 107 1.90 -3.55 -1.14
CA ALA A 107 2.95 -3.49 -2.14
C ALA A 107 4.30 -3.74 -1.46
N GLY A 108 5.17 -4.44 -2.14
CA GLY A 108 6.51 -4.74 -1.67
C GLY A 108 7.47 -4.84 -2.86
N ASN A 109 8.77 -4.78 -2.57
CA ASN A 109 9.82 -5.01 -3.54
C ASN A 109 10.25 -6.47 -3.48
N ARG A 110 10.80 -6.99 -4.59
CA ARG A 110 11.35 -8.35 -4.62
C ARG A 110 12.65 -8.41 -3.83
N GLU A 111 12.97 -9.57 -3.29
CA GLU A 111 14.27 -9.82 -2.63
C GLU A 111 15.46 -9.56 -3.59
N SER A 112 15.22 -9.67 -4.90
CA SER A 112 16.20 -9.39 -5.96
C SER A 112 16.50 -7.90 -6.18
N ASP A 113 15.63 -7.00 -5.73
CA ASP A 113 15.67 -5.57 -6.07
C ASP A 113 16.62 -4.75 -5.18
N LYS A 114 17.66 -5.39 -4.61
CA LYS A 114 18.78 -4.77 -3.86
C LYS A 114 18.40 -3.83 -2.70
N GLY A 115 17.19 -3.91 -2.19
CA GLY A 115 16.74 -3.18 -0.99
C GLY A 115 16.85 -4.05 0.26
N VAL A 116 16.79 -3.42 1.44
CA VAL A 116 16.58 -4.16 2.69
C VAL A 116 15.14 -4.67 2.67
N THR A 117 14.96 -5.94 2.31
CA THR A 117 13.65 -6.58 2.29
C THR A 117 13.65 -7.79 3.21
N TYR A 118 12.60 -7.96 3.98
CA TYR A 118 12.41 -9.11 4.83
C TYR A 118 11.42 -10.07 4.16
N ARG A 119 11.73 -11.35 4.25
CA ARG A 119 10.86 -12.39 3.70
C ARG A 119 9.53 -12.40 4.45
N MET A 120 8.43 -12.38 3.68
CA MET A 120 7.08 -12.47 4.25
C MET A 120 6.86 -13.86 4.86
N PRO A 121 6.35 -13.95 6.12
CA PRO A 121 6.00 -15.22 6.72
C PRO A 121 4.95 -15.98 5.91
N THR A 122 5.12 -17.29 5.77
CA THR A 122 4.22 -18.14 4.99
C THR A 122 2.73 -18.01 5.36
N PRO A 123 2.33 -17.92 6.65
CA PRO A 123 0.93 -17.74 7.01
C PRO A 123 0.31 -16.46 6.46
N LEU A 124 1.11 -15.40 6.34
CA LEU A 124 0.66 -14.14 5.75
C LEU A 124 0.60 -14.22 4.23
N ALA A 125 1.64 -14.77 3.61
CA ALA A 125 1.70 -14.94 2.16
C ALA A 125 0.47 -15.70 1.62
N ASN A 126 0.03 -16.73 2.34
CA ASN A 126 -1.14 -17.54 1.95
C ASN A 126 -2.49 -16.80 2.05
N ARG A 127 -2.52 -15.59 2.60
CA ARG A 127 -3.75 -14.78 2.72
C ARG A 127 -3.87 -13.68 1.69
N PHE A 128 -2.83 -13.49 0.88
CA PHE A 128 -2.84 -12.56 -0.23
C PHE A 128 -3.04 -13.27 -1.57
N VAL A 129 -3.72 -12.60 -2.46
CA VAL A 129 -3.60 -12.86 -3.89
C VAL A 129 -2.35 -12.13 -4.36
N HIS A 130 -1.37 -12.89 -4.84
CA HIS A 130 -0.10 -12.32 -5.29
C HIS A 130 -0.20 -11.94 -6.77
N LEU A 131 0.05 -10.67 -7.04
CA LEU A 131 0.11 -10.12 -8.39
C LEU A 131 1.55 -9.69 -8.67
N GLU A 132 2.18 -10.29 -9.66
CA GLU A 132 3.48 -9.86 -10.13
C GLU A 132 3.29 -8.82 -11.23
N ILE A 133 3.68 -7.57 -10.92
CA ILE A 133 3.62 -6.48 -11.88
C ILE A 133 4.94 -6.43 -12.63
N ARG A 134 4.87 -6.52 -13.95
CA ARG A 134 6.01 -6.38 -14.85
C ARG A 134 5.80 -5.14 -15.70
N ALA A 135 6.91 -4.45 -15.95
CA ALA A 135 6.89 -3.38 -16.92
C ALA A 135 6.74 -3.99 -18.33
N ASP A 136 5.88 -3.39 -19.13
CA ASP A 136 5.62 -3.78 -20.51
C ASP A 136 5.64 -2.54 -21.40
N PHE A 137 6.41 -2.60 -22.51
CA PHE A 137 6.59 -1.44 -23.37
C PHE A 137 5.30 -1.09 -24.13
N GLU A 138 4.58 -2.08 -24.64
CA GLU A 138 3.38 -1.82 -25.45
C GLU A 138 2.28 -1.21 -24.54
N ALA A 139 2.08 -1.76 -23.35
CA ALA A 139 1.16 -1.19 -22.39
C ALA A 139 1.57 0.24 -21.96
N TRP A 140 2.87 0.50 -21.81
CA TRP A 140 3.36 1.86 -21.55
C TRP A 140 3.09 2.80 -22.72
N LEU A 141 3.29 2.36 -23.95
CA LEU A 141 3.08 3.16 -25.15
C LEU A 141 1.61 3.57 -25.28
N ASP A 142 0.70 2.62 -25.12
CA ASP A 142 -0.75 2.89 -25.15
C ASP A 142 -1.14 3.91 -24.08
N TRP A 143 -0.62 3.73 -22.87
CA TRP A 143 -0.83 4.68 -21.78
C TRP A 143 -0.24 6.06 -22.08
N ALA A 144 0.98 6.13 -22.62
CA ALA A 144 1.67 7.38 -22.93
C ALA A 144 0.92 8.19 -23.99
N VAL A 145 0.41 7.52 -25.02
CA VAL A 145 -0.41 8.15 -26.06
C VAL A 145 -1.74 8.66 -25.47
N ALA A 146 -2.42 7.84 -24.68
CA ALA A 146 -3.70 8.22 -24.04
C ALA A 146 -3.54 9.42 -23.08
N ASN A 147 -2.40 9.51 -22.38
CA ASN A 147 -2.08 10.57 -21.43
C ASN A 147 -1.30 11.75 -22.06
N LYS A 148 -1.17 11.77 -23.38
CA LYS A 148 -0.54 12.87 -24.14
C LYS A 148 0.88 13.17 -23.67
N ILE A 149 1.66 12.13 -23.38
CA ILE A 149 3.09 12.28 -23.11
C ILE A 149 3.76 12.89 -24.35
N HIS A 150 4.74 13.78 -24.11
CA HIS A 150 5.42 14.50 -25.18
C HIS A 150 5.97 13.56 -26.25
N GLU A 151 5.79 13.91 -27.53
CA GLU A 151 6.16 13.06 -28.68
C GLU A 151 7.63 12.69 -28.72
N ASP A 152 8.53 13.60 -28.29
CA ASP A 152 9.96 13.30 -28.22
C ASP A 152 10.28 12.21 -27.21
N VAL A 153 9.57 12.18 -26.06
CA VAL A 153 9.74 11.14 -25.05
C VAL A 153 9.24 9.80 -25.59
N VAL A 154 8.06 9.81 -26.20
CA VAL A 154 7.47 8.62 -26.82
C VAL A 154 8.37 8.10 -27.95
N GLY A 155 8.87 9.01 -28.78
CA GLY A 155 9.79 8.69 -29.86
C GLY A 155 11.11 8.08 -29.38
N TYR A 156 11.73 8.72 -28.38
CA TYR A 156 12.98 8.23 -27.79
C TYR A 156 12.81 6.83 -27.18
N ILE A 157 11.81 6.65 -26.30
CA ILE A 157 11.58 5.35 -25.65
C ILE A 157 11.17 4.27 -26.67
N SER A 158 10.46 4.64 -27.75
CA SER A 158 10.15 3.69 -28.82
C SER A 158 11.38 3.21 -29.56
N PHE A 159 12.40 4.06 -29.68
CA PHE A 159 13.69 3.71 -30.25
C PHE A 159 14.56 2.93 -29.25
N ALA A 160 14.63 3.38 -28.00
CA ALA A 160 15.46 2.83 -26.94
C ALA A 160 14.60 2.10 -25.89
N LYS A 161 13.85 1.07 -26.31
CA LYS A 161 12.87 0.35 -25.46
C LYS A 161 13.45 -0.15 -24.15
N ALA A 162 14.73 -0.53 -24.11
CA ALA A 162 15.41 -0.98 -22.92
C ALA A 162 15.49 0.11 -21.84
N ASP A 163 15.62 1.38 -22.25
CA ASP A 163 15.76 2.51 -21.30
C ASP A 163 14.50 2.74 -20.46
N LEU A 164 13.35 2.23 -20.89
CA LEU A 164 12.13 2.25 -20.08
C LEU A 164 12.28 1.42 -18.79
N PHE A 165 13.19 0.43 -18.80
CA PHE A 165 13.33 -0.57 -17.73
C PHE A 165 14.73 -0.59 -17.13
N ASP A 166 15.69 0.07 -17.80
CA ASP A 166 17.09 0.08 -17.38
C ASP A 166 17.35 1.25 -16.42
N PHE A 167 17.09 0.99 -15.15
CA PHE A 167 17.46 1.89 -14.08
C PHE A 167 18.72 1.37 -13.38
N ASP A 168 19.89 1.99 -13.66
CA ASP A 168 21.12 1.75 -12.90
C ASP A 168 21.26 2.82 -11.80
N PRO A 169 21.03 2.46 -10.51
CA PRO A 169 21.19 3.41 -9.41
C PRO A 169 22.64 3.91 -9.21
N ARG A 170 23.61 3.33 -9.96
CA ARG A 170 25.02 3.74 -9.92
C ARG A 170 25.39 4.75 -10.99
N SER A 171 24.49 5.02 -11.94
CA SER A 171 24.74 5.97 -13.04
C SER A 171 24.19 7.38 -12.77
N SER A 172 23.73 7.67 -11.54
CA SER A 172 23.23 8.99 -11.12
C SER A 172 24.22 9.71 -10.24
#